data_cbd60c521cf6a5f7f5ea3234a68b5df1
#
_entry.id   cbd60c521cf6a5f7f5ea3234a68b5df1
#
_cell.length_a   1.000
_cell.length_b   1.000
_cell.length_c   1.000
_cell.angle_alpha   90.00
_cell.angle_beta   90.00
_cell.angle_gamma   90.00
#
_symmetry.space_group_name_H-M   'P 1'
#
loop_
_entity.id
_entity.type
_entity.pdbx_description
1 polymer ?
#
loop_
_entity_poly.entity_id
_entity_poly.type
_entity_poly.pdbx_seq_one_letter_code
_entity_poly.pdbx_strand_id
1 'polypeptide(L)'
;MHIVATYFALNIMGPVRVRHSLYYIQDLYDKNQDRSQLENLIRAFRGIQDLPPDDPKSFFHISGLHGLPYRGPGETDPKWWGGYCWHESVLFPTWHRIYLLYLEDALRSIPGCQDVTLPFWDQLFSLGLADSEVTVIPSVLTSQTFDLDGRTDNPLYSYKLQKALTQEVDKHRYSKPAGYETVRYPLSGECHVVVARAPLHSPTRNANLCCLLGLVGTKKDRVYTQLHNSVYPDRVYNAKILNDNVTEWLLGTVEIPNDRKNTPRPDTYSVRARYLRCLLAPNYTVFSNTASQNQWIKDHGQDPAASHYVVSLESPHNAIHLSVGGFYQEGKYNASPIRGANGDMGDNETASFDPIFFFHHCFVDYAFSVWQRLWNHTKRGDLTLIQDYPGTILQAGQPPNFPPGTHIQMTTPLYPFKKVTGEDYTSEDATDLNELGIAYGPGSLGSLIPQGLDPARSKKSPFEIISPQVPNPMTLAGSNPNVANPFSRTKWVHNISRTQYEGSFVVLLCARGHDGKEVEVGREAILSRWNVKACANCQSHLNVDLYVPLDAATLELLEGPAGSTGKRAEIHWLVKIQTHDGLHDLPISAPGDDRGGEPVERPKVDDL
;
A
#
# COMPACT_ATOMS: atom_id res chain seq x y z
N MET A 1 30.12 29.70 34.19
CA MET A 1 28.95 28.84 34.39
C MET A 1 28.11 28.64 33.13
N HIS A 2 28.51 29.17 31.96
CA HIS A 2 27.78 29.05 30.68
C HIS A 2 28.37 28.03 29.68
N ILE A 3 29.52 27.43 29.97
CA ILE A 3 30.18 26.47 29.07
C ILE A 3 29.78 25.01 29.37
N VAL A 4 29.27 24.72 30.58
CA VAL A 4 28.87 23.35 30.97
C VAL A 4 27.46 22.98 30.47
N ALA A 5 26.58 23.97 30.24
CA ALA A 5 25.22 23.71 29.75
C ALA A 5 25.15 23.31 28.24
N THR A 6 26.14 23.76 27.45
CA THR A 6 26.18 23.45 26.00
C THR A 6 26.72 22.03 25.70
N TYR A 7 27.50 21.46 26.63
CA TYR A 7 28.04 20.10 26.50
C TYR A 7 27.05 19.01 26.92
N PHE A 8 26.03 19.32 27.72
CA PHE A 8 25.00 18.36 28.13
C PHE A 8 23.86 18.19 27.12
N ALA A 9 23.65 19.16 26.23
CA ALA A 9 22.61 19.08 25.21
C ALA A 9 23.03 18.25 23.94
N LEU A 10 24.32 17.98 23.76
CA LEU A 10 24.87 17.27 22.61
C LEU A 10 25.03 15.75 22.83
N ASN A 11 24.73 15.24 24.02
CA ASN A 11 24.96 13.82 24.34
C ASN A 11 23.68 13.02 24.69
N ILE A 12 22.49 13.50 24.31
CA ILE A 12 21.21 12.77 24.55
C ILE A 12 20.75 12.01 23.31
N MET A 13 21.29 12.28 22.13
CA MET A 13 21.01 11.48 20.95
C MET A 13 21.97 10.28 20.93
N GLY A 14 21.42 9.08 21.08
CA GLY A 14 22.13 7.85 20.77
C GLY A 14 22.64 7.85 19.31
N PRO A 15 23.44 6.85 18.90
CA PRO A 15 23.91 6.76 17.51
C PRO A 15 22.73 6.78 16.55
N VAL A 16 22.88 7.52 15.45
CA VAL A 16 21.87 7.61 14.38
C VAL A 16 21.56 6.21 13.85
N ARG A 17 20.27 5.88 13.77
CA ARG A 17 19.76 4.62 13.24
C ARG A 17 19.73 4.69 11.72
N VAL A 18 20.69 4.06 11.06
CA VAL A 18 20.73 4.04 9.59
C VAL A 18 19.93 2.86 9.07
N ARG A 19 18.76 3.12 8.49
CA ARG A 19 17.90 2.13 7.85
C ARG A 19 18.42 1.83 6.45
N HIS A 20 18.97 0.64 6.27
CA HIS A 20 19.50 0.19 4.98
C HIS A 20 18.42 -0.55 4.16
N SER A 21 18.65 -0.69 2.84
CA SER A 21 17.87 -1.63 2.03
C SER A 21 18.07 -3.05 2.55
N LEU A 22 16.98 -3.84 2.60
CA LEU A 22 17.05 -5.24 3.00
C LEU A 22 17.89 -6.06 2.00
N TYR A 23 17.93 -5.69 0.72
CA TYR A 23 18.84 -6.31 -0.25
C TYR A 23 20.31 -6.10 0.11
N TYR A 24 20.65 -4.92 0.59
CA TYR A 24 22.03 -4.64 1.01
C TYR A 24 22.44 -5.51 2.22
N ILE A 25 21.54 -5.60 3.22
CA ILE A 25 21.81 -6.42 4.43
C ILE A 25 21.87 -7.91 4.07
N GLN A 26 20.99 -8.39 3.19
CA GLN A 26 21.01 -9.78 2.72
C GLN A 26 22.27 -10.07 1.90
N ASP A 27 22.70 -9.17 1.03
CA ASP A 27 23.92 -9.33 0.23
C ASP A 27 25.18 -9.44 1.10
N LEU A 28 25.27 -8.61 2.17
CA LEU A 28 26.35 -8.73 3.16
C LEU A 28 26.33 -10.08 3.87
N TYR A 29 25.15 -10.59 4.21
CA TYR A 29 24.98 -11.91 4.83
C TYR A 29 25.38 -13.03 3.88
N ASP A 30 24.87 -13.04 2.67
CA ASP A 30 25.08 -14.09 1.67
C ASP A 30 26.56 -14.18 1.25
N LYS A 31 27.25 -13.03 1.15
CA LYS A 31 28.69 -12.95 0.87
C LYS A 31 29.58 -13.19 2.09
N ASN A 32 28.99 -13.45 3.24
CA ASN A 32 29.70 -13.63 4.51
C ASN A 32 30.63 -12.44 4.88
N GLN A 33 30.23 -11.22 4.50
CA GLN A 33 30.97 -9.98 4.82
C GLN A 33 30.56 -9.42 6.19
N ASP A 34 29.24 -9.33 6.43
CA ASP A 34 28.66 -8.99 7.72
C ASP A 34 27.33 -9.73 7.90
N ARG A 35 27.32 -10.71 8.77
CA ARG A 35 26.12 -11.50 9.06
C ARG A 35 25.29 -10.89 10.18
N SER A 36 25.91 -10.03 11.01
CA SER A 36 25.34 -9.59 12.27
C SER A 36 24.04 -8.79 12.09
N GLN A 37 23.96 -7.95 11.06
CA GLN A 37 22.77 -7.12 10.82
C GLN A 37 21.53 -7.96 10.54
N LEU A 38 21.62 -8.96 9.66
CA LEU A 38 20.49 -9.85 9.34
C LEU A 38 20.18 -10.80 10.50
N GLU A 39 21.21 -11.40 11.09
CA GLU A 39 21.02 -12.32 12.23
C GLU A 39 20.39 -11.61 13.44
N ASN A 40 20.82 -10.39 13.77
CA ASN A 40 20.23 -9.63 14.87
C ASN A 40 18.80 -9.17 14.54
N LEU A 41 18.50 -8.86 13.28
CA LEU A 41 17.13 -8.58 12.83
C LEU A 41 16.21 -9.80 13.06
N ILE A 42 16.67 -11.01 12.67
CA ILE A 42 15.94 -12.27 12.90
C ILE A 42 15.73 -12.51 14.40
N ARG A 43 16.80 -12.36 15.22
CA ARG A 43 16.71 -12.51 16.70
C ARG A 43 15.69 -11.53 17.29
N ALA A 44 15.74 -10.27 16.85
CA ALA A 44 14.85 -9.23 17.36
C ALA A 44 13.38 -9.52 17.01
N PHE A 45 13.08 -9.90 15.76
CA PHE A 45 11.73 -10.27 15.36
C PHE A 45 11.23 -11.50 16.10
N ARG A 46 12.05 -12.57 16.24
CA ARG A 46 11.71 -13.71 17.10
C ARG A 46 11.40 -13.26 18.52
N GLY A 47 12.28 -12.42 19.08
CA GLY A 47 12.12 -11.92 20.44
C GLY A 47 10.79 -11.21 20.69
N ILE A 48 10.39 -10.27 19.83
CA ILE A 48 9.11 -9.57 20.00
C ILE A 48 7.90 -10.44 19.63
N GLN A 49 8.05 -11.45 18.77
CA GLN A 49 7.01 -12.42 18.46
C GLN A 49 6.79 -13.43 19.60
N ASP A 50 7.83 -13.71 20.38
CA ASP A 50 7.76 -14.61 21.53
C ASP A 50 7.21 -13.92 22.81
N LEU A 51 7.13 -12.58 22.84
CA LEU A 51 6.55 -11.83 23.98
C LEU A 51 5.04 -12.13 24.11
N PRO A 52 4.48 -12.09 25.33
CA PRO A 52 3.05 -12.20 25.53
C PRO A 52 2.26 -11.19 24.67
N PRO A 53 1.10 -11.56 24.11
CA PRO A 53 0.36 -10.70 23.18
C PRO A 53 -0.11 -9.37 23.79
N ASP A 54 -0.22 -9.30 25.12
CA ASP A 54 -0.61 -8.09 25.85
C ASP A 54 0.60 -7.22 26.27
N ASP A 55 1.83 -7.66 25.99
CA ASP A 55 3.02 -6.84 26.18
C ASP A 55 3.05 -5.73 25.11
N PRO A 56 3.21 -4.44 25.50
CA PRO A 56 3.25 -3.33 24.53
C PRO A 56 4.35 -3.42 23.48
N LYS A 57 5.40 -4.21 23.73
CA LYS A 57 6.52 -4.46 22.82
C LYS A 57 6.33 -5.73 21.98
N SER A 58 5.28 -6.52 22.23
CA SER A 58 5.03 -7.72 21.46
C SER A 58 4.66 -7.38 20.02
N PHE A 59 5.03 -8.26 19.09
CA PHE A 59 4.62 -8.12 17.70
C PHE A 59 3.09 -8.10 17.56
N PHE A 60 2.38 -8.90 18.37
CA PHE A 60 0.91 -8.90 18.37
C PHE A 60 0.32 -7.54 18.73
N HIS A 61 0.80 -6.94 19.84
CA HIS A 61 0.32 -5.64 20.27
C HIS A 61 0.61 -4.56 19.23
N ILE A 62 1.86 -4.48 18.77
CA ILE A 62 2.30 -3.48 17.80
C ILE A 62 1.49 -3.60 16.50
N SER A 63 1.39 -4.81 15.93
CA SER A 63 0.61 -5.05 14.72
C SER A 63 -0.87 -4.67 14.92
N GLY A 64 -1.43 -4.95 16.08
CA GLY A 64 -2.81 -4.60 16.40
C GLY A 64 -3.10 -3.09 16.39
N LEU A 65 -2.10 -2.23 16.59
CA LEU A 65 -2.31 -0.77 16.56
C LEU A 65 -2.75 -0.27 15.20
N HIS A 66 -2.36 -0.93 14.12
CA HIS A 66 -2.77 -0.54 12.78
C HIS A 66 -4.25 -0.86 12.50
N GLY A 67 -4.71 -2.02 12.94
CA GLY A 67 -6.06 -2.50 12.64
C GLY A 67 -6.71 -3.19 13.84
N LEU A 68 -7.15 -4.45 13.65
CA LEU A 68 -7.64 -5.27 14.75
C LEU A 68 -6.48 -5.63 15.70
N PRO A 69 -6.74 -5.82 17.01
CA PRO A 69 -8.05 -5.76 17.69
C PRO A 69 -8.44 -4.37 18.23
N TYR A 70 -7.70 -3.32 17.92
CA TYR A 70 -7.93 -2.00 18.51
C TYR A 70 -8.99 -1.20 17.76
N ARG A 71 -9.66 -0.28 18.48
CA ARG A 71 -10.75 0.54 17.95
C ARG A 71 -10.36 1.99 17.65
N GLY A 72 -9.15 2.39 18.02
CA GLY A 72 -8.68 3.77 17.91
C GLY A 72 -8.81 4.54 19.22
N PRO A 73 -8.44 5.83 19.25
CA PRO A 73 -8.26 6.61 20.47
C PRO A 73 -9.58 6.84 21.20
N GLY A 74 -9.68 6.32 22.42
CA GLY A 74 -10.82 6.53 23.32
C GLY A 74 -12.13 5.85 22.92
N GLU A 75 -12.12 5.04 21.88
CA GLU A 75 -13.34 4.41 21.37
C GLU A 75 -13.73 3.17 22.19
N THR A 76 -14.91 3.20 22.76
CA THR A 76 -15.48 2.10 23.56
C THR A 76 -16.72 1.48 22.91
N ASP A 77 -17.36 2.13 21.93
CA ASP A 77 -18.53 1.61 21.23
C ASP A 77 -18.11 0.44 20.32
N PRO A 78 -18.70 -0.78 20.51
CA PRO A 78 -18.34 -1.96 19.73
C PRO A 78 -18.60 -1.83 18.22
N LYS A 79 -19.40 -0.87 17.78
CA LYS A 79 -19.61 -0.62 16.34
C LYS A 79 -18.40 0.02 15.66
N TRP A 80 -17.55 0.73 16.42
CA TRP A 80 -16.33 1.33 15.90
C TRP A 80 -15.16 0.41 16.11
N TRP A 81 -14.35 0.22 15.10
CA TRP A 81 -13.14 -0.58 15.12
C TRP A 81 -12.23 -0.19 13.95
N GLY A 82 -11.00 -0.67 13.95
CA GLY A 82 -10.14 -0.42 12.82
C GLY A 82 -8.78 0.15 13.18
N GLY A 83 -8.40 0.14 14.45
CA GLY A 83 -7.07 0.57 14.90
C GLY A 83 -6.90 2.09 14.90
N TYR A 84 -5.63 2.48 14.84
CA TYR A 84 -5.22 3.88 14.94
C TYR A 84 -4.66 4.42 13.61
N CYS A 85 -4.52 3.58 12.58
CA CYS A 85 -3.92 3.99 11.33
C CYS A 85 -4.76 5.06 10.59
N TRP A 86 -4.06 5.91 9.88
CA TRP A 86 -4.66 6.95 9.06
C TRP A 86 -4.41 6.66 7.58
N HIS A 87 -5.47 6.56 6.80
CA HIS A 87 -5.48 6.51 5.35
C HIS A 87 -6.34 7.65 4.82
N GLU A 88 -6.10 8.09 3.58
CA GLU A 88 -6.78 9.23 2.94
C GLU A 88 -6.73 10.52 3.79
N SER A 89 -5.66 10.67 4.56
CA SER A 89 -5.42 11.78 5.48
C SER A 89 -3.99 12.29 5.38
N VAL A 90 -3.80 13.57 5.67
CA VAL A 90 -2.47 14.17 5.77
C VAL A 90 -1.62 13.59 6.90
N LEU A 91 -2.22 12.84 7.82
CA LEU A 91 -1.50 12.14 8.89
C LEU A 91 -0.89 10.81 8.41
N PHE A 92 -1.25 10.31 7.22
CA PHE A 92 -0.78 9.02 6.72
C PHE A 92 0.75 8.85 6.78
N PRO A 93 1.59 9.71 6.18
CA PRO A 93 3.04 9.50 6.18
C PRO A 93 3.66 9.63 7.58
N THR A 94 3.22 10.62 8.34
CA THR A 94 3.82 10.94 9.65
C THR A 94 3.43 9.93 10.72
N TRP A 95 2.18 9.44 10.70
CA TRP A 95 1.72 8.40 11.62
C TRP A 95 2.52 7.09 11.40
N HIS A 96 2.67 6.67 10.15
CA HIS A 96 3.41 5.44 9.84
C HIS A 96 4.90 5.56 10.15
N ARG A 97 5.51 6.75 9.99
CA ARG A 97 6.91 7.00 10.43
C ARG A 97 7.10 6.76 11.92
N ILE A 98 6.21 7.28 12.74
CA ILE A 98 6.27 7.08 14.21
C ILE A 98 5.93 5.62 14.57
N TYR A 99 5.01 4.99 13.86
CA TYR A 99 4.70 3.58 14.03
C TYR A 99 5.91 2.67 13.76
N LEU A 100 6.67 2.94 12.70
CA LEU A 100 7.92 2.24 12.42
C LEU A 100 8.98 2.47 13.51
N LEU A 101 9.07 3.68 14.04
CA LEU A 101 9.98 3.99 15.16
C LEU A 101 9.61 3.18 16.42
N TYR A 102 8.31 3.06 16.68
CA TYR A 102 7.79 2.30 17.80
C TYR A 102 8.12 0.80 17.69
N LEU A 103 7.96 0.20 16.51
CA LEU A 103 8.42 -1.17 16.25
C LEU A 103 9.94 -1.30 16.42
N GLU A 104 10.71 -0.37 15.86
CA GLU A 104 12.18 -0.41 15.93
C GLU A 104 12.67 -0.33 17.37
N ASP A 105 12.02 0.47 18.22
CA ASP A 105 12.30 0.53 19.66
C ASP A 105 12.00 -0.79 20.37
N ALA A 106 10.93 -1.50 19.96
CA ALA A 106 10.63 -2.82 20.49
C ALA A 106 11.68 -3.86 20.06
N LEU A 107 12.07 -3.88 18.78
CA LEU A 107 13.16 -4.75 18.28
C LEU A 107 14.45 -4.53 19.06
N ARG A 108 14.82 -3.27 19.29
CA ARG A 108 16.04 -2.87 20.03
C ARG A 108 15.98 -3.18 21.51
N SER A 109 14.80 -3.42 22.08
CA SER A 109 14.64 -3.82 23.47
C SER A 109 14.99 -5.29 23.74
N ILE A 110 15.13 -6.10 22.69
CA ILE A 110 15.53 -7.51 22.82
C ILE A 110 17.03 -7.58 23.15
N PRO A 111 17.42 -8.40 24.17
CA PRO A 111 18.82 -8.53 24.56
C PRO A 111 19.73 -8.92 23.39
N GLY A 112 20.81 -8.17 23.22
CA GLY A 112 21.77 -8.37 22.13
C GLY A 112 21.38 -7.72 20.80
N CYS A 113 20.20 -7.05 20.73
CA CYS A 113 19.65 -6.44 19.50
C CYS A 113 19.59 -4.91 19.56
N GLN A 114 20.35 -4.26 20.47
CA GLN A 114 20.29 -2.82 20.70
C GLN A 114 20.68 -1.97 19.49
N ASP A 115 21.43 -2.54 18.56
CA ASP A 115 21.89 -1.87 17.33
C ASP A 115 21.03 -2.18 16.09
N VAL A 116 19.96 -2.97 16.26
CA VAL A 116 19.06 -3.30 15.16
C VAL A 116 18.41 -2.02 14.62
N THR A 117 18.38 -1.91 13.29
CA THR A 117 17.61 -0.91 12.56
C THR A 117 16.64 -1.62 11.62
N LEU A 118 15.45 -1.03 11.42
CA LEU A 118 14.46 -1.60 10.54
C LEU A 118 14.85 -1.34 9.07
N PRO A 119 15.18 -2.35 8.27
CA PRO A 119 15.52 -2.14 6.88
C PRO A 119 14.27 -1.89 6.02
N PHE A 120 14.45 -1.24 4.87
CA PHE A 120 13.38 -1.07 3.91
C PHE A 120 13.46 -2.10 2.76
N TRP A 121 12.31 -2.59 2.33
CA TRP A 121 12.20 -3.36 1.10
C TRP A 121 12.22 -2.40 -0.09
N ASP A 122 13.37 -2.26 -0.75
CA ASP A 122 13.52 -1.43 -1.93
C ASP A 122 12.82 -2.05 -3.14
N GLN A 123 11.57 -1.70 -3.34
CA GLN A 123 10.66 -2.33 -4.30
C GLN A 123 11.05 -2.09 -5.76
N LEU A 124 11.91 -1.13 -6.03
CA LEU A 124 12.33 -0.80 -7.39
C LEU A 124 13.75 -1.30 -7.73
N PHE A 125 14.47 -1.82 -6.73
CA PHE A 125 15.88 -2.18 -6.88
C PHE A 125 16.12 -3.21 -7.98
N SER A 126 15.41 -4.33 -7.95
CA SER A 126 15.60 -5.43 -8.90
C SER A 126 15.16 -5.08 -10.33
N LEU A 127 14.24 -4.13 -10.48
CA LEU A 127 13.73 -3.70 -11.80
C LEU A 127 14.81 -2.97 -12.65
N GLY A 128 15.87 -2.49 -12.02
CA GLY A 128 17.01 -1.85 -12.69
C GLY A 128 18.11 -2.81 -13.08
N LEU A 129 18.01 -4.10 -12.71
CA LEU A 129 19.03 -5.10 -12.93
C LEU A 129 18.65 -5.96 -14.14
N ALA A 130 19.43 -5.84 -15.24
CA ALA A 130 19.27 -6.72 -16.38
C ALA A 130 19.75 -8.14 -16.02
N ASP A 131 18.95 -9.16 -16.36
CA ASP A 131 19.27 -10.59 -16.23
C ASP A 131 19.72 -11.04 -14.81
N SER A 132 19.17 -10.40 -13.77
CA SER A 132 19.55 -10.75 -12.41
C SER A 132 18.67 -11.89 -11.85
N GLU A 133 19.28 -12.78 -11.05
CA GLU A 133 18.56 -13.76 -10.22
C GLU A 133 17.89 -13.10 -9.00
N VAL A 134 18.03 -11.78 -8.86
CA VAL A 134 17.46 -11.00 -7.75
C VAL A 134 15.96 -10.85 -7.94
N THR A 135 15.20 -11.47 -7.05
CA THR A 135 13.74 -11.36 -7.03
C THR A 135 13.28 -9.99 -6.54
N VAL A 136 12.06 -9.58 -6.93
CA VAL A 136 11.47 -8.28 -6.53
C VAL A 136 11.18 -8.19 -5.03
N ILE A 137 10.98 -9.34 -4.38
CA ILE A 137 10.91 -9.44 -2.92
C ILE A 137 12.20 -10.11 -2.44
N PRO A 138 12.96 -9.52 -1.50
CA PRO A 138 14.14 -10.15 -0.93
C PRO A 138 13.87 -11.57 -0.44
N SER A 139 14.75 -12.53 -0.76
CA SER A 139 14.50 -13.94 -0.49
C SER A 139 14.31 -14.24 0.99
N VAL A 140 14.91 -13.48 1.88
CA VAL A 140 14.71 -13.62 3.33
C VAL A 140 13.24 -13.39 3.75
N LEU A 141 12.47 -12.62 3.00
CA LEU A 141 11.04 -12.43 3.26
C LEU A 141 10.17 -13.57 2.70
N THR A 142 10.69 -14.37 1.77
CA THR A 142 9.93 -15.44 1.12
C THR A 142 10.40 -16.84 1.51
N SER A 143 11.56 -16.97 2.16
CA SER A 143 12.07 -18.23 2.70
C SER A 143 11.35 -18.60 3.98
N GLN A 144 10.88 -19.86 4.07
CA GLN A 144 10.19 -20.35 5.27
C GLN A 144 11.09 -20.49 6.49
N THR A 145 12.35 -20.81 6.23
CA THR A 145 13.30 -21.15 7.28
C THR A 145 14.46 -20.18 7.28
N PHE A 146 14.99 -19.95 8.47
CA PHE A 146 16.23 -19.24 8.70
C PHE A 146 16.94 -19.91 9.91
N ASP A 147 18.00 -20.67 9.63
CA ASP A 147 18.72 -21.41 10.67
C ASP A 147 19.59 -20.46 11.51
N LEU A 148 19.21 -20.24 12.75
CA LEU A 148 19.94 -19.37 13.67
C LEU A 148 19.64 -19.75 15.12
N ASP A 149 20.69 -19.88 15.94
CA ASP A 149 20.61 -20.12 17.39
C ASP A 149 19.77 -21.36 17.75
N GLY A 150 19.84 -22.41 16.92
CA GLY A 150 19.11 -23.67 17.12
C GLY A 150 17.61 -23.62 16.77
N ARG A 151 17.12 -22.52 16.23
CA ARG A 151 15.78 -22.35 15.65
C ARG A 151 15.86 -22.31 14.12
N THR A 152 14.84 -22.84 13.47
CA THR A 152 14.74 -22.89 11.99
C THR A 152 13.62 -22.01 11.44
N ASP A 153 12.70 -21.53 12.28
CA ASP A 153 11.60 -20.66 11.88
C ASP A 153 12.11 -19.31 11.40
N ASN A 154 11.54 -18.81 10.31
CA ASN A 154 11.82 -17.47 9.82
C ASN A 154 10.71 -16.50 10.25
N PRO A 155 10.97 -15.58 11.20
CA PRO A 155 9.95 -14.65 11.72
C PRO A 155 9.55 -13.58 10.72
N LEU A 156 10.24 -13.45 9.57
CA LEU A 156 9.94 -12.49 8.52
C LEU A 156 9.04 -13.07 7.42
N TYR A 157 8.89 -14.41 7.40
CA TYR A 157 8.07 -15.10 6.42
C TYR A 157 6.57 -14.97 6.72
N SER A 158 6.18 -15.24 7.95
CA SER A 158 4.80 -15.19 8.43
C SER A 158 4.76 -15.01 9.95
N TYR A 159 3.58 -14.70 10.47
CA TYR A 159 3.35 -14.62 11.91
C TYR A 159 2.17 -15.51 12.30
N LYS A 160 2.32 -16.21 13.41
CA LYS A 160 1.27 -17.04 13.99
C LYS A 160 0.59 -16.30 15.15
N LEU A 161 -0.71 -16.00 15.00
CA LEU A 161 -1.47 -15.28 16.01
C LEU A 161 -1.45 -16.02 17.35
N GLN A 162 -0.93 -15.39 18.40
CA GLN A 162 -0.94 -15.92 19.76
C GLN A 162 -2.33 -15.81 20.40
N LYS A 163 -3.13 -14.84 19.96
CA LYS A 163 -4.49 -14.57 20.47
C LYS A 163 -5.43 -14.40 19.28
N ALA A 164 -6.68 -14.80 19.44
CA ALA A 164 -7.69 -14.61 18.41
C ALA A 164 -7.94 -13.12 18.13
N LEU A 165 -8.11 -12.78 16.86
CA LEU A 165 -8.68 -11.51 16.43
C LEU A 165 -10.19 -11.70 16.33
N THR A 166 -10.90 -11.17 17.32
CA THR A 166 -12.35 -11.31 17.40
C THR A 166 -13.00 -10.02 16.96
N GLN A 167 -13.73 -10.10 15.87
CA GLN A 167 -14.56 -9.00 15.41
C GLN A 167 -15.98 -9.21 15.96
N GLU A 168 -16.42 -8.32 16.84
CA GLU A 168 -17.73 -8.41 17.51
C GLU A 168 -18.88 -7.96 16.62
N VAL A 169 -18.58 -7.14 15.62
CA VAL A 169 -19.53 -6.65 14.63
C VAL A 169 -19.78 -7.74 13.58
N ASP A 170 -20.95 -7.75 12.99
CA ASP A 170 -21.33 -8.65 11.90
C ASP A 170 -21.21 -10.16 12.25
N LYS A 171 -21.55 -10.50 13.49
CA LYS A 171 -21.60 -11.89 13.99
C LYS A 171 -20.27 -12.63 13.89
N HIS A 172 -19.19 -11.96 14.19
CA HIS A 172 -17.82 -12.50 14.15
C HIS A 172 -17.34 -12.99 12.76
N ARG A 173 -17.93 -12.49 11.71
CA ARG A 173 -17.73 -12.93 10.32
C ARG A 173 -16.28 -12.83 9.84
N TYR A 174 -15.50 -11.91 10.41
CA TYR A 174 -14.12 -11.64 10.03
C TYR A 174 -13.10 -12.03 11.10
N SER A 175 -13.53 -12.79 12.10
CA SER A 175 -12.65 -13.25 13.18
C SER A 175 -11.60 -14.24 12.66
N LYS A 176 -10.40 -14.18 13.23
CA LYS A 176 -9.31 -15.14 12.99
C LYS A 176 -8.95 -15.82 14.31
N PRO A 177 -8.84 -17.16 14.35
CA PRO A 177 -8.56 -17.88 15.59
C PRO A 177 -7.12 -17.67 16.07
N ALA A 178 -6.86 -17.91 17.35
CA ALA A 178 -5.51 -18.11 17.82
C ALA A 178 -4.85 -19.27 17.06
N GLY A 179 -3.56 -19.11 16.74
CA GLY A 179 -2.83 -20.08 15.94
C GLY A 179 -2.98 -19.91 14.43
N TYR A 180 -3.85 -18.99 13.96
CA TYR A 180 -3.86 -18.60 12.56
C TYR A 180 -2.49 -18.06 12.14
N GLU A 181 -2.01 -18.50 11.01
CA GLU A 181 -0.74 -18.04 10.44
C GLU A 181 -1.01 -17.13 9.24
N THR A 182 -0.38 -15.96 9.20
CA THR A 182 -0.57 -14.97 8.13
C THR A 182 -0.15 -15.52 6.78
N VAL A 183 -0.82 -15.07 5.73
CA VAL A 183 -0.63 -15.57 4.37
C VAL A 183 -0.49 -14.44 3.36
N ARG A 184 0.23 -14.75 2.27
CA ARG A 184 0.39 -13.90 1.08
C ARG A 184 -0.15 -14.61 -0.14
N TYR A 185 -0.47 -13.88 -1.20
CA TYR A 185 -0.80 -14.47 -2.49
C TYR A 185 0.34 -15.39 -2.97
N PRO A 186 0.10 -16.56 -3.55
CA PRO A 186 -1.19 -17.16 -3.92
C PRO A 186 -1.72 -18.17 -2.90
N LEU A 187 -1.21 -18.19 -1.67
CA LEU A 187 -1.52 -19.18 -0.64
C LEU A 187 -2.99 -19.21 -0.19
N SER A 188 -3.84 -18.43 -0.79
CA SER A 188 -5.26 -18.35 -0.47
C SER A 188 -6.08 -19.56 -0.93
N GLY A 189 -5.48 -20.74 -1.09
CA GLY A 189 -6.22 -21.96 -1.08
C GLY A 189 -6.31 -22.78 -2.35
N GLU A 190 -5.38 -23.70 -2.56
CA GLU A 190 -5.68 -24.89 -3.31
C GLU A 190 -6.22 -26.00 -2.39
N CYS A 191 -7.53 -26.12 -2.32
CA CYS A 191 -8.17 -27.33 -1.79
C CYS A 191 -8.21 -28.46 -2.84
N HIS A 192 -7.75 -28.27 -4.05
CA HIS A 192 -7.90 -29.21 -5.14
C HIS A 192 -7.32 -30.59 -4.86
N VAL A 193 -6.16 -30.67 -4.26
CA VAL A 193 -5.49 -31.95 -3.99
C VAL A 193 -6.23 -32.78 -2.92
N VAL A 194 -6.85 -32.12 -1.96
CA VAL A 194 -7.58 -32.78 -0.86
C VAL A 194 -8.98 -33.19 -1.30
N VAL A 195 -9.65 -32.37 -2.13
CA VAL A 195 -10.99 -32.68 -2.67
C VAL A 195 -10.94 -33.87 -3.63
N ALA A 196 -9.87 -34.02 -4.42
CA ALA A 196 -9.70 -35.13 -5.36
C ALA A 196 -9.58 -36.51 -4.67
N ARG A 197 -9.20 -36.55 -3.40
CA ARG A 197 -9.06 -37.80 -2.61
C ARG A 197 -10.29 -38.17 -1.78
N ALA A 198 -11.30 -37.32 -1.72
CA ALA A 198 -12.53 -37.63 -0.97
C ALA A 198 -13.53 -38.40 -1.85
N PRO A 199 -14.19 -39.47 -1.35
CA PRO A 199 -15.10 -40.30 -2.15
C PRO A 199 -16.29 -39.52 -2.68
N LEU A 200 -16.69 -39.77 -3.94
CA LEU A 200 -17.62 -38.97 -4.75
C LEU A 200 -19.09 -38.86 -4.26
N HIS A 201 -19.50 -39.58 -3.21
CA HIS A 201 -20.92 -39.83 -2.91
C HIS A 201 -21.45 -39.37 -1.55
N SER A 202 -20.88 -38.33 -0.91
CA SER A 202 -21.45 -37.79 0.34
C SER A 202 -22.18 -36.47 0.07
N PRO A 203 -23.51 -36.35 0.37
CA PRO A 203 -24.26 -35.10 0.18
C PRO A 203 -23.89 -33.97 1.14
N THR A 204 -22.98 -34.20 2.09
CA THR A 204 -22.50 -33.22 3.07
C THR A 204 -21.18 -32.57 2.66
N ARG A 205 -20.75 -32.73 1.40
CA ARG A 205 -19.41 -32.51 0.92
C ARG A 205 -18.91 -31.06 1.00
N ASN A 206 -19.73 -30.08 0.69
CA ASN A 206 -19.24 -28.71 0.52
C ASN A 206 -19.13 -27.92 1.84
N ALA A 207 -20.02 -28.17 2.79
CA ALA A 207 -19.97 -27.45 4.06
C ALA A 207 -18.98 -28.09 5.05
N ASN A 208 -18.94 -29.45 5.11
CA ASN A 208 -18.10 -30.15 6.08
C ASN A 208 -16.63 -30.24 5.66
N LEU A 209 -16.32 -30.21 4.36
CA LEU A 209 -14.93 -30.25 3.90
C LEU A 209 -14.25 -28.90 4.11
N CYS A 210 -14.95 -27.80 3.89
CA CYS A 210 -14.45 -26.48 4.25
C CYS A 210 -14.24 -26.35 5.76
N CYS A 211 -15.17 -26.88 6.59
CA CYS A 211 -15.01 -26.89 8.04
C CYS A 211 -13.90 -27.82 8.52
N LEU A 212 -13.71 -29.00 7.90
CA LEU A 212 -12.66 -29.96 8.24
C LEU A 212 -11.26 -29.49 7.83
N LEU A 213 -11.15 -28.72 6.76
CA LEU A 213 -9.90 -28.09 6.33
C LEU A 213 -9.71 -26.73 6.96
N GLY A 214 -10.71 -26.26 7.69
CA GLY A 214 -10.71 -24.98 8.36
C GLY A 214 -10.55 -23.80 7.42
N LEU A 215 -10.92 -23.99 6.18
CA LEU A 215 -10.93 -22.96 5.17
C LEU A 215 -12.31 -22.36 5.14
N VAL A 216 -12.46 -21.20 5.73
CA VAL A 216 -13.68 -20.46 5.66
C VAL A 216 -13.43 -19.22 4.85
N GLY A 217 -13.66 -19.35 3.58
CA GLY A 217 -13.43 -18.31 2.61
C GLY A 217 -14.70 -17.90 1.87
N THR A 218 -15.87 -18.22 2.39
CA THR A 218 -17.11 -17.67 1.82
C THR A 218 -17.36 -16.29 2.39
N LYS A 219 -18.11 -15.46 1.67
CA LYS A 219 -18.59 -14.15 2.15
C LYS A 219 -19.21 -14.19 3.56
N LYS A 220 -19.55 -15.37 4.07
CA LYS A 220 -20.21 -15.58 5.35
C LYS A 220 -19.30 -16.00 6.48
N ASP A 221 -18.13 -16.56 6.19
CA ASP A 221 -17.30 -17.20 7.22
C ASP A 221 -15.83 -17.08 6.90
N ARG A 222 -15.16 -16.05 7.32
CA ARG A 222 -13.71 -15.93 7.23
C ARG A 222 -13.03 -16.36 8.52
N VAL A 223 -13.23 -17.61 8.89
CA VAL A 223 -12.39 -18.25 9.89
C VAL A 223 -11.31 -19.01 9.17
N TYR A 224 -10.09 -18.54 9.19
CA TYR A 224 -8.94 -19.26 8.69
C TYR A 224 -8.44 -20.23 9.72
N THR A 225 -8.04 -21.39 9.29
CA THR A 225 -7.36 -22.34 10.14
C THR A 225 -5.93 -22.54 9.66
N GLN A 226 -5.11 -23.10 10.58
CA GLN A 226 -3.71 -23.43 10.35
C GLN A 226 -3.44 -24.34 9.13
N LEU A 227 -4.47 -25.00 8.60
CA LEU A 227 -4.33 -25.89 7.45
C LEU A 227 -4.05 -25.18 6.14
N HIS A 228 -4.28 -23.88 6.09
CA HIS A 228 -4.07 -23.07 4.89
C HIS A 228 -2.64 -23.18 4.35
N ASN A 229 -1.64 -23.03 5.21
CA ASN A 229 -0.23 -23.16 4.80
C ASN A 229 0.21 -24.61 4.56
N SER A 230 -0.51 -25.61 5.07
CA SER A 230 -0.21 -27.03 4.84
C SER A 230 -0.77 -27.56 3.50
N VAL A 231 -1.69 -26.82 2.88
CA VAL A 231 -2.30 -27.21 1.60
C VAL A 231 -1.39 -26.90 0.41
N TYR A 232 -0.40 -26.01 0.57
CA TYR A 232 0.60 -25.68 -0.45
C TYR A 232 1.97 -26.28 -0.09
N PRO A 233 2.28 -27.51 -0.52
CA PRO A 233 3.56 -28.14 -0.21
C PRO A 233 4.73 -27.53 -0.98
N ASP A 234 4.50 -26.94 -2.16
CA ASP A 234 5.56 -26.31 -2.96
C ASP A 234 5.63 -24.81 -2.74
N ARG A 235 6.34 -24.43 -1.68
CA ARG A 235 6.47 -23.03 -1.27
C ARG A 235 7.50 -22.24 -2.09
N VAL A 236 8.43 -22.91 -2.75
CA VAL A 236 9.34 -22.28 -3.70
C VAL A 236 8.55 -21.78 -4.91
N TYR A 237 7.62 -22.59 -5.39
CA TYR A 237 6.72 -22.21 -6.47
C TYR A 237 5.80 -21.04 -6.07
N ASN A 238 5.28 -21.06 -4.84
CA ASN A 238 4.45 -19.98 -4.32
C ASN A 238 5.22 -18.66 -4.20
N ALA A 239 6.47 -18.70 -3.74
CA ALA A 239 7.33 -17.52 -3.69
C ALA A 239 7.59 -16.95 -5.09
N LYS A 240 7.76 -17.80 -6.10
CA LYS A 240 7.88 -17.37 -7.50
C LYS A 240 6.62 -16.67 -7.98
N ILE A 241 5.43 -17.26 -7.77
CA ILE A 241 4.15 -16.67 -8.17
C ILE A 241 3.93 -15.31 -7.50
N LEU A 242 4.25 -15.19 -6.22
CA LEU A 242 4.16 -13.92 -5.49
C LEU A 242 5.08 -12.86 -6.11
N ASN A 243 6.34 -13.22 -6.39
CA ASN A 243 7.28 -12.31 -7.04
C ASN A 243 6.82 -11.91 -8.45
N ASP A 244 6.30 -12.85 -9.24
CA ASP A 244 5.76 -12.57 -10.57
C ASP A 244 4.60 -11.56 -10.48
N ASN A 245 3.65 -11.79 -9.56
CA ASN A 245 2.51 -10.90 -9.37
C ASN A 245 2.93 -9.48 -8.95
N VAL A 246 3.83 -9.35 -7.97
CA VAL A 246 4.32 -8.05 -7.53
C VAL A 246 5.09 -7.35 -8.67
N THR A 247 5.88 -8.09 -9.45
CA THR A 247 6.59 -7.56 -10.62
C THR A 247 5.61 -7.02 -11.68
N GLU A 248 4.54 -7.76 -11.97
CA GLU A 248 3.50 -7.31 -12.91
C GLU A 248 2.86 -5.99 -12.45
N TRP A 249 2.55 -5.85 -11.17
CA TRP A 249 2.02 -4.60 -10.63
C TRP A 249 3.04 -3.45 -10.71
N LEU A 250 4.29 -3.71 -10.37
CA LEU A 250 5.35 -2.72 -10.43
C LEU A 250 5.62 -2.23 -11.85
N LEU A 251 5.58 -3.13 -12.83
CA LEU A 251 5.82 -2.82 -14.24
C LEU A 251 4.55 -2.38 -15.00
N GLY A 252 3.36 -2.55 -14.40
CA GLY A 252 2.10 -2.26 -15.08
C GLY A 252 1.75 -3.29 -16.17
N THR A 253 2.19 -4.53 -16.02
CA THR A 253 1.95 -5.61 -16.97
C THR A 253 0.87 -6.59 -16.52
N VAL A 254 0.11 -6.24 -15.48
CA VAL A 254 -1.02 -7.07 -15.02
C VAL A 254 -2.03 -7.22 -16.15
N GLU A 255 -2.39 -8.47 -16.45
CA GLU A 255 -3.38 -8.79 -17.49
C GLU A 255 -4.75 -9.09 -16.84
N ILE A 256 -5.80 -8.56 -17.42
CA ILE A 256 -7.17 -8.97 -17.13
C ILE A 256 -7.67 -9.96 -18.19
N PRO A 257 -8.66 -10.83 -17.88
CA PRO A 257 -9.28 -11.69 -18.86
C PRO A 257 -9.79 -10.88 -20.07
N ASN A 258 -9.49 -11.34 -21.28
CA ASN A 258 -9.84 -10.71 -22.58
C ASN A 258 -9.09 -9.40 -22.89
N ASP A 259 -8.11 -9.02 -22.10
CA ASP A 259 -7.25 -7.88 -22.42
C ASP A 259 -6.42 -8.14 -23.69
N ARG A 260 -6.14 -7.07 -24.41
CA ARG A 260 -5.28 -7.13 -25.58
C ARG A 260 -3.83 -7.31 -25.13
N LYS A 261 -3.27 -8.50 -25.38
CA LYS A 261 -1.87 -8.80 -25.06
C LYS A 261 -0.90 -7.81 -25.70
N ASN A 262 0.12 -7.45 -24.97
CA ASN A 262 1.19 -6.55 -25.43
C ASN A 262 0.71 -5.15 -25.87
N THR A 263 -0.38 -4.65 -25.31
CA THR A 263 -0.81 -3.28 -25.58
C THR A 263 0.05 -2.31 -24.79
N PRO A 264 0.61 -1.28 -25.42
CA PRO A 264 1.23 -0.17 -24.69
C PRO A 264 0.20 0.44 -23.75
N ARG A 265 0.55 0.54 -22.47
CA ARG A 265 -0.29 1.18 -21.45
C ARG A 265 0.33 2.50 -21.05
N PRO A 266 -0.49 3.46 -20.63
CA PRO A 266 0.05 4.70 -20.08
C PRO A 266 1.05 4.40 -18.98
N ASP A 267 2.16 5.09 -18.96
CA ASP A 267 3.22 4.87 -17.99
C ASP A 267 2.77 5.14 -16.53
N THR A 268 1.70 5.93 -16.38
CA THR A 268 1.02 6.15 -15.10
C THR A 268 0.34 4.91 -14.51
N TYR A 269 0.26 3.84 -15.29
CA TYR A 269 -0.36 2.59 -14.90
C TYR A 269 0.48 1.79 -13.91
N SER A 270 1.81 1.81 -14.06
CA SER A 270 2.72 1.02 -13.24
C SER A 270 2.92 1.63 -11.85
N VAL A 271 3.07 0.77 -10.83
CA VAL A 271 3.39 1.21 -9.47
C VAL A 271 4.74 1.93 -9.41
N ARG A 272 5.70 1.48 -10.24
CA ARG A 272 6.99 2.17 -10.41
C ARG A 272 6.80 3.62 -10.84
N ALA A 273 6.01 3.86 -11.88
CA ALA A 273 5.76 5.22 -12.35
C ALA A 273 5.04 6.07 -11.29
N ARG A 274 4.14 5.47 -10.50
CA ARG A 274 3.46 6.17 -9.40
C ARG A 274 4.44 6.60 -8.31
N TYR A 275 5.41 5.77 -7.92
CA TYR A 275 6.49 6.18 -7.00
C TYR A 275 7.31 7.34 -7.55
N LEU A 276 7.66 7.33 -8.84
CA LEU A 276 8.39 8.43 -9.46
C LEU A 276 7.56 9.73 -9.47
N ARG A 277 6.27 9.62 -9.74
CA ARG A 277 5.37 10.78 -9.78
C ARG A 277 5.02 11.32 -8.40
N CYS A 278 4.91 10.49 -7.37
CA CYS A 278 4.65 11.01 -6.03
C CYS A 278 5.79 11.90 -5.53
N LEU A 279 7.04 11.64 -5.94
CA LEU A 279 8.17 12.51 -5.62
C LEU A 279 8.02 13.92 -6.23
N LEU A 280 7.17 14.09 -7.22
CA LEU A 280 6.91 15.36 -7.91
C LEU A 280 5.65 16.07 -7.39
N ALA A 281 4.96 15.52 -6.39
CA ALA A 281 3.81 16.17 -5.77
C ALA A 281 4.21 17.54 -5.18
N PRO A 282 3.46 18.62 -5.50
CA PRO A 282 3.93 19.99 -5.31
C PRO A 282 3.93 20.47 -3.85
N ASN A 283 3.26 19.78 -2.96
CA ASN A 283 3.17 20.11 -1.54
C ASN A 283 2.82 18.87 -0.71
N TYR A 284 2.98 18.96 0.61
CA TYR A 284 2.77 17.85 1.51
C TYR A 284 1.31 17.35 1.54
N THR A 285 0.32 18.25 1.44
CA THR A 285 -1.10 17.88 1.45
C THR A 285 -1.41 16.92 0.31
N VAL A 286 -0.98 17.23 -0.91
CA VAL A 286 -1.19 16.41 -2.12
C VAL A 286 -0.30 15.16 -2.12
N PHE A 287 0.93 15.30 -1.64
CA PHE A 287 1.86 14.18 -1.52
C PHE A 287 1.34 13.07 -0.61
N SER A 288 0.68 13.44 0.49
CA SER A 288 0.41 12.54 1.60
C SER A 288 -0.66 11.49 1.32
N ASN A 289 -1.76 11.83 0.63
CA ASN A 289 -2.93 10.97 0.55
C ASN A 289 -3.74 11.11 -0.74
N THR A 290 -4.50 10.07 -1.06
CA THR A 290 -5.30 9.98 -2.29
C THR A 290 -6.48 10.95 -2.32
N ALA A 291 -7.10 11.25 -1.20
CA ALA A 291 -8.23 12.19 -1.15
C ALA A 291 -7.79 13.62 -1.54
N SER A 292 -6.66 14.08 -0.99
CA SER A 292 -6.09 15.38 -1.36
C SER A 292 -5.52 15.41 -2.78
N GLN A 293 -4.92 14.29 -3.23
CA GLN A 293 -4.49 14.14 -4.63
C GLN A 293 -5.66 14.33 -5.60
N ASN A 294 -6.77 13.66 -5.35
CA ASN A 294 -7.94 13.70 -6.22
C ASN A 294 -8.54 15.11 -6.30
N GLN A 295 -8.61 15.81 -5.16
CA GLN A 295 -9.05 17.21 -5.15
C GLN A 295 -8.10 18.10 -5.97
N TRP A 296 -6.79 17.93 -5.83
CA TRP A 296 -5.80 18.68 -6.61
C TRP A 296 -5.98 18.47 -8.12
N ILE A 297 -6.14 17.22 -8.56
CA ILE A 297 -6.35 16.91 -9.99
C ILE A 297 -7.64 17.58 -10.50
N LYS A 298 -8.71 17.53 -9.70
CA LYS A 298 -10.00 18.16 -10.04
C LYS A 298 -9.87 19.68 -10.19
N ASP A 299 -9.12 20.33 -9.30
CA ASP A 299 -8.97 21.78 -9.29
C ASP A 299 -8.06 22.28 -10.43
N HIS A 300 -7.10 21.47 -10.88
CA HIS A 300 -6.02 21.88 -11.80
C HIS A 300 -6.01 21.11 -13.12
N GLY A 301 -6.85 20.10 -13.29
CA GLY A 301 -6.80 19.19 -14.45
C GLY A 301 -7.03 19.85 -15.80
N GLN A 302 -7.70 21.02 -15.82
CA GLN A 302 -7.96 21.79 -17.04
C GLN A 302 -6.95 22.93 -17.29
N ASP A 303 -6.01 23.16 -16.38
CA ASP A 303 -4.98 24.18 -16.57
C ASP A 303 -3.83 23.62 -17.44
N PRO A 304 -3.65 24.13 -18.68
CA PRO A 304 -2.55 23.69 -19.54
C PRO A 304 -1.15 23.99 -18.95
N ALA A 305 -1.07 24.97 -18.05
CA ALA A 305 0.18 25.33 -17.37
C ALA A 305 0.42 24.48 -16.13
N ALA A 306 -0.63 23.99 -15.48
CA ALA A 306 -0.55 23.03 -14.38
C ALA A 306 -0.51 21.60 -14.93
N SER A 307 0.41 21.30 -15.78
CA SER A 307 0.63 20.06 -16.56
C SER A 307 0.68 18.77 -15.74
N HIS A 308 -0.03 18.61 -14.62
CA HIS A 308 0.45 17.65 -13.66
C HIS A 308 -0.64 16.68 -13.22
N TYR A 309 -0.63 15.53 -13.87
CA TYR A 309 -1.08 14.33 -13.21
C TYR A 309 -0.17 14.06 -12.01
N VAL A 310 -0.66 14.37 -10.84
CA VAL A 310 0.03 14.11 -9.57
C VAL A 310 -0.39 12.76 -9.01
N VAL A 311 0.48 12.16 -8.23
CA VAL A 311 0.24 10.92 -7.50
C VAL A 311 0.64 11.15 -6.05
N SER A 312 -0.20 10.75 -5.11
CA SER A 312 0.16 10.73 -3.68
C SER A 312 0.99 9.51 -3.35
N LEU A 313 1.71 9.58 -2.24
CA LEU A 313 2.45 8.44 -1.70
C LEU A 313 1.55 7.24 -1.36
N GLU A 314 0.31 7.51 -0.96
CA GLU A 314 -0.65 6.47 -0.60
C GLU A 314 -1.08 5.61 -1.79
N SER A 315 -1.12 6.15 -3.02
CA SER A 315 -1.54 5.38 -4.21
C SER A 315 -0.61 4.19 -4.52
N PRO A 316 0.72 4.32 -4.69
CA PRO A 316 1.59 3.16 -4.85
C PRO A 316 1.65 2.27 -3.60
N HIS A 317 1.51 2.82 -2.40
CA HIS A 317 1.41 2.06 -1.16
C HIS A 317 0.21 1.09 -1.21
N ASN A 318 -0.99 1.57 -1.51
CA ASN A 318 -2.19 0.74 -1.63
C ASN A 318 -2.00 -0.37 -2.68
N ALA A 319 -1.39 -0.05 -3.81
CA ALA A 319 -1.14 -1.02 -4.88
C ALA A 319 -0.20 -2.15 -4.43
N ILE A 320 0.83 -1.88 -3.64
CA ILE A 320 1.70 -2.93 -3.09
C ILE A 320 0.96 -3.80 -2.08
N HIS A 321 0.15 -3.23 -1.20
CA HIS A 321 -0.70 -4.00 -0.30
C HIS A 321 -1.52 -5.04 -1.07
N LEU A 322 -2.19 -4.61 -2.15
CA LEU A 322 -3.05 -5.48 -2.94
C LEU A 322 -2.25 -6.45 -3.83
N SER A 323 -1.06 -6.09 -4.29
CA SER A 323 -0.22 -7.00 -5.06
C SER A 323 0.32 -8.15 -4.21
N VAL A 324 0.69 -7.91 -2.95
CA VAL A 324 1.15 -8.93 -2.00
C VAL A 324 -0.03 -9.75 -1.45
N GLY A 325 -1.15 -9.10 -1.15
CA GLY A 325 -2.38 -9.76 -0.71
C GLY A 325 -3.03 -10.59 -1.81
N GLY A 326 -3.04 -10.06 -3.03
CA GLY A 326 -3.59 -10.71 -4.22
C GLY A 326 -5.12 -10.67 -4.31
N PHE A 327 -5.61 -11.01 -5.49
CA PHE A 327 -7.03 -11.16 -5.80
C PHE A 327 -7.30 -12.44 -6.58
N TYR A 328 -8.55 -12.87 -6.60
CA TYR A 328 -8.99 -13.92 -7.51
C TYR A 328 -8.84 -13.44 -8.97
N GLN A 329 -8.07 -14.19 -9.77
CA GLN A 329 -7.85 -13.94 -11.19
C GLN A 329 -8.20 -15.21 -11.96
N GLU A 330 -9.31 -15.18 -12.70
CA GLU A 330 -9.76 -16.33 -13.48
C GLU A 330 -8.72 -16.75 -14.52
N GLY A 331 -8.44 -18.05 -14.57
CA GLY A 331 -7.47 -18.62 -15.53
C GLY A 331 -6.01 -18.40 -15.17
N LYS A 332 -5.72 -17.76 -14.02
CA LYS A 332 -4.36 -17.53 -13.52
C LYS A 332 -4.13 -18.28 -12.19
N TYR A 333 -3.56 -17.66 -11.21
CA TYR A 333 -3.22 -18.29 -9.93
C TYR A 333 -4.39 -18.16 -8.95
N ASN A 334 -5.35 -19.05 -9.06
CA ASN A 334 -6.59 -18.89 -8.33
C ASN A 334 -6.68 -19.77 -7.10
N ALA A 335 -7.11 -19.17 -6.02
CA ALA A 335 -7.59 -19.85 -4.84
C ALA A 335 -8.98 -20.47 -5.09
N SER A 336 -9.14 -21.23 -6.17
CA SER A 336 -10.35 -22.02 -6.36
C SER A 336 -10.24 -23.29 -5.49
N PRO A 337 -11.22 -23.64 -4.65
CA PRO A 337 -12.59 -23.15 -4.66
C PRO A 337 -12.90 -22.01 -3.68
N ILE A 338 -11.90 -21.40 -3.05
CA ILE A 338 -12.13 -20.37 -2.02
C ILE A 338 -12.03 -18.99 -2.65
N ARG A 339 -13.12 -18.57 -3.25
CA ARG A 339 -13.27 -17.19 -3.67
C ARG A 339 -13.26 -16.29 -2.44
N GLY A 340 -12.45 -15.26 -2.48
CA GLY A 340 -12.42 -14.25 -1.45
C GLY A 340 -11.38 -14.44 -0.34
N ALA A 341 -10.52 -15.45 -0.42
CA ALA A 341 -9.38 -15.53 0.47
C ALA A 341 -8.25 -14.64 -0.07
N ASN A 342 -8.06 -13.47 0.53
CA ASN A 342 -6.89 -12.63 0.30
C ASN A 342 -5.78 -12.99 1.27
N GLY A 343 -4.53 -12.70 0.88
CA GLY A 343 -3.45 -12.60 1.84
C GLY A 343 -3.67 -11.40 2.79
N ASP A 344 -3.09 -11.49 3.98
CA ASP A 344 -3.32 -10.50 5.05
C ASP A 344 -2.94 -9.08 4.62
N MET A 345 -1.92 -8.89 3.79
CA MET A 345 -1.53 -7.59 3.25
C MET A 345 -2.64 -6.89 2.44
N GLY A 346 -3.56 -7.63 1.86
CA GLY A 346 -4.73 -7.09 1.14
C GLY A 346 -5.89 -6.69 2.04
N ASP A 347 -5.86 -7.07 3.31
CA ASP A 347 -6.89 -6.79 4.30
C ASP A 347 -6.42 -5.72 5.28
N ASN A 348 -6.96 -4.53 5.20
CA ASN A 348 -6.53 -3.40 6.03
C ASN A 348 -6.60 -3.67 7.55
N GLU A 349 -7.51 -4.56 7.98
CA GLU A 349 -7.66 -4.97 9.37
C GLU A 349 -6.50 -5.78 9.91
N THR A 350 -5.81 -6.54 9.07
CA THR A 350 -4.81 -7.52 9.49
C THR A 350 -3.47 -7.41 8.79
N ALA A 351 -3.32 -6.46 7.86
CA ALA A 351 -2.13 -6.30 7.03
C ALA A 351 -0.83 -6.24 7.84
N SER A 352 -0.84 -5.55 8.97
CA SER A 352 0.31 -5.37 9.86
C SER A 352 0.74 -6.63 10.61
N PHE A 353 -0.10 -7.68 10.64
CA PHE A 353 0.31 -8.98 11.18
C PHE A 353 1.21 -9.77 10.21
N ASP A 354 1.23 -9.43 8.93
CA ASP A 354 2.24 -9.98 8.03
C ASP A 354 3.55 -9.17 8.18
N PRO A 355 4.67 -9.80 8.55
CA PRO A 355 5.93 -9.07 8.79
C PRO A 355 6.42 -8.21 7.61
N ILE A 356 6.11 -8.59 6.35
CA ILE A 356 6.50 -7.81 5.15
C ILE A 356 5.92 -6.39 5.17
N PHE A 357 4.80 -6.17 5.87
CA PHE A 357 4.16 -4.87 6.06
C PHE A 357 5.17 -3.81 6.53
N PHE A 358 5.98 -4.12 7.54
CA PHE A 358 6.90 -3.14 8.12
C PHE A 358 8.06 -2.80 7.17
N PHE A 359 8.50 -3.74 6.37
CA PHE A 359 9.54 -3.51 5.35
C PHE A 359 8.99 -2.69 4.17
N HIS A 360 7.73 -2.94 3.80
CA HIS A 360 6.99 -2.13 2.82
C HIS A 360 6.82 -0.68 3.33
N HIS A 361 6.28 -0.50 4.54
CA HIS A 361 6.09 0.83 5.12
C HIS A 361 7.40 1.57 5.36
N CYS A 362 8.49 0.85 5.67
CA CYS A 362 9.82 1.46 5.74
C CYS A 362 10.28 2.00 4.38
N PHE A 363 9.93 1.35 3.26
CA PHE A 363 10.16 1.89 1.92
C PHE A 363 9.25 3.09 1.60
N VAL A 364 8.00 3.06 2.04
CA VAL A 364 7.08 4.20 1.95
C VAL A 364 7.64 5.41 2.70
N ASP A 365 8.16 5.22 3.91
CA ASP A 365 8.81 6.27 4.69
C ASP A 365 10.16 6.72 4.06
N TYR A 366 10.90 5.81 3.44
CA TYR A 366 12.06 6.16 2.63
C TYR A 366 11.66 7.06 1.45
N ALA A 367 10.60 6.75 0.72
CA ALA A 367 10.08 7.59 -0.36
C ALA A 367 9.67 8.99 0.17
N PHE A 368 9.03 9.05 1.34
CA PHE A 368 8.73 10.32 2.01
C PHE A 368 10.01 11.12 2.31
N SER A 369 11.05 10.47 2.83
CA SER A 369 12.33 11.13 3.09
C SER A 369 13.00 11.67 1.82
N VAL A 370 12.89 10.95 0.70
CA VAL A 370 13.39 11.40 -0.61
C VAL A 370 12.61 12.62 -1.10
N TRP A 371 11.28 12.59 -1.00
CA TRP A 371 10.43 13.74 -1.33
C TRP A 371 10.78 14.98 -0.48
N GLN A 372 10.92 14.81 0.85
CA GLN A 372 11.33 15.90 1.75
C GLN A 372 12.66 16.53 1.34
N ARG A 373 13.64 15.71 0.96
CA ARG A 373 14.96 16.20 0.48
C ARG A 373 14.84 16.94 -0.85
N LEU A 374 14.06 16.43 -1.80
CA LEU A 374 13.85 17.06 -3.11
C LEU A 374 13.20 18.45 -2.99
N TRP A 375 12.24 18.59 -2.09
CA TRP A 375 11.49 19.83 -1.89
C TRP A 375 12.04 20.70 -0.75
N ASN A 376 13.14 20.27 -0.11
CA ASN A 376 13.76 20.95 1.04
C ASN A 376 12.78 21.12 2.22
N HIS A 377 12.00 20.08 2.52
CA HIS A 377 11.03 20.04 3.63
C HIS A 377 11.49 19.09 4.74
N THR A 378 12.72 19.28 5.23
CA THR A 378 13.37 18.33 6.14
C THR A 378 13.39 18.76 7.60
N LYS A 379 12.97 19.98 7.90
CA LYS A 379 13.02 20.54 9.24
C LYS A 379 11.63 20.70 9.85
N ARG A 380 11.57 20.66 11.17
CA ARG A 380 10.35 21.00 11.93
C ARG A 380 9.78 22.33 11.41
N GLY A 381 8.48 22.34 11.07
CA GLY A 381 7.78 23.48 10.54
C GLY A 381 7.86 23.67 9.02
N ASP A 382 8.66 22.86 8.29
CA ASP A 382 8.73 22.94 6.82
C ASP A 382 7.45 22.38 6.14
N LEU A 383 6.80 21.39 6.78
CA LEU A 383 5.56 20.81 6.26
C LEU A 383 4.38 21.72 6.59
N THR A 384 3.61 22.06 5.58
CA THR A 384 2.40 22.87 5.71
C THR A 384 1.19 22.18 5.08
N LEU A 385 -0.01 22.49 5.58
CA LEU A 385 -1.27 21.95 5.07
C LEU A 385 -2.03 23.00 4.30
N ILE A 386 -2.56 22.60 3.14
CA ILE A 386 -3.62 23.36 2.47
C ILE A 386 -4.92 23.01 3.19
N GLN A 387 -5.48 23.97 3.89
CA GLN A 387 -6.72 23.77 4.65
C GLN A 387 -7.90 23.52 3.71
N ASP A 388 -8.93 22.88 4.23
CA ASP A 388 -10.18 22.55 3.53
C ASP A 388 -10.06 21.52 2.39
N TYR A 389 -8.88 20.94 2.19
CA TYR A 389 -8.75 19.76 1.32
C TYR A 389 -9.35 18.50 2.00
N PRO A 390 -9.90 17.55 1.24
CA PRO A 390 -10.58 16.38 1.81
C PRO A 390 -9.76 15.62 2.86
N GLY A 391 -8.48 15.44 2.66
CA GLY A 391 -7.57 14.75 3.60
C GLY A 391 -7.19 15.56 4.85
N THR A 392 -7.68 16.82 5.00
CA THR A 392 -7.37 17.72 6.13
C THR A 392 -8.55 17.95 7.07
N ILE A 393 -9.71 17.37 6.78
CA ILE A 393 -10.92 17.52 7.59
C ILE A 393 -11.50 16.16 7.91
N LEU A 394 -11.86 15.94 9.17
CA LEU A 394 -12.59 14.78 9.62
C LEU A 394 -14.10 14.99 9.42
N GLN A 395 -14.71 14.28 8.46
CA GLN A 395 -16.09 14.54 8.04
C GLN A 395 -17.15 13.73 8.78
N ALA A 396 -16.82 12.53 9.26
CA ALA A 396 -17.77 11.63 9.89
C ALA A 396 -17.38 11.29 11.34
N GLY A 397 -18.30 10.64 12.08
CA GLY A 397 -18.16 10.30 13.49
C GLY A 397 -16.85 9.61 13.81
N GLN A 398 -15.88 10.41 14.13
CA GLN A 398 -14.55 10.00 14.55
C GLN A 398 -14.56 9.64 16.05
N PRO A 399 -13.52 8.99 16.56
CA PRO A 399 -13.41 8.77 18.01
C PRO A 399 -13.67 10.05 18.81
N PRO A 400 -14.12 9.94 20.06
CA PRO A 400 -14.61 11.08 20.86
C PRO A 400 -13.70 12.30 20.91
N ASN A 401 -12.39 12.10 20.68
CA ASN A 401 -11.39 13.17 20.69
C ASN A 401 -11.32 13.98 19.39
N PHE A 402 -12.02 13.51 18.34
CA PHE A 402 -12.03 14.16 17.03
C PHE A 402 -13.45 14.30 16.52
N PRO A 403 -14.19 15.35 16.95
CA PRO A 403 -15.54 15.57 16.47
C PRO A 403 -15.57 15.82 14.95
N PRO A 404 -16.69 15.49 14.27
CA PRO A 404 -16.87 15.79 12.86
C PRO A 404 -16.59 17.26 12.55
N GLY A 405 -15.95 17.54 11.42
CA GLY A 405 -15.53 18.89 11.04
C GLY A 405 -14.22 19.37 11.70
N THR A 406 -13.54 18.50 12.48
CA THR A 406 -12.22 18.85 13.02
C THR A 406 -11.22 19.03 11.89
N HIS A 407 -10.59 20.21 11.82
CA HIS A 407 -9.45 20.46 10.94
C HIS A 407 -8.19 19.84 11.51
N ILE A 408 -7.54 19.02 10.72
CA ILE A 408 -6.25 18.43 11.06
C ILE A 408 -5.18 19.52 10.96
N GLN A 409 -4.29 19.54 11.95
CA GLN A 409 -3.13 20.41 12.03
C GLN A 409 -1.86 19.57 12.10
N MET A 410 -0.70 20.18 11.80
CA MET A 410 0.59 19.50 11.99
C MET A 410 0.87 19.12 13.46
N THR A 411 0.15 19.77 14.38
CA THR A 411 0.19 19.50 15.83
C THR A 411 -0.88 18.52 16.30
N THR A 412 -1.69 17.96 15.39
CA THR A 412 -2.68 16.93 15.75
C THR A 412 -1.97 15.69 16.29
N PRO A 413 -2.40 15.13 17.44
CA PRO A 413 -1.80 13.95 18.03
C PRO A 413 -1.79 12.73 17.13
N LEU A 414 -0.66 12.06 17.01
CA LEU A 414 -0.50 10.79 16.29
C LEU A 414 -0.73 9.62 17.26
N TYR A 415 -1.96 9.46 17.73
CA TYR A 415 -2.30 8.38 18.65
C TYR A 415 -1.93 6.99 18.09
N PRO A 416 -1.50 6.03 18.95
CA PRO A 416 -1.36 6.12 20.41
C PRO A 416 0.05 6.49 20.89
N PHE A 417 0.91 7.03 20.01
CA PHE A 417 2.33 7.15 20.25
C PHE A 417 2.68 8.32 21.17
N LYS A 418 3.47 8.02 22.20
CA LYS A 418 3.93 9.01 23.17
C LYS A 418 5.44 9.13 23.18
N LYS A 419 5.91 10.35 23.35
CA LYS A 419 7.31 10.67 23.63
C LYS A 419 7.70 10.17 25.03
N VAL A 420 8.99 10.09 25.28
CA VAL A 420 9.53 9.77 26.62
C VAL A 420 9.04 10.76 27.68
N THR A 421 8.73 12.01 27.28
CA THR A 421 8.14 13.04 28.15
C THR A 421 6.70 12.78 28.56
N GLY A 422 6.00 11.81 27.91
CA GLY A 422 4.59 11.51 28.10
C GLY A 422 3.64 12.29 27.17
N GLU A 423 4.15 13.27 26.42
CA GLU A 423 3.41 14.00 25.40
C GLU A 423 3.13 13.12 24.18
N ASP A 424 2.05 13.39 23.44
CA ASP A 424 1.76 12.71 22.20
C ASP A 424 2.73 13.17 21.10
N TYR A 425 3.11 12.25 20.21
CA TYR A 425 3.80 12.63 18.98
C TYR A 425 2.83 13.39 18.05
N THR A 426 3.39 14.29 17.26
CA THR A 426 2.68 15.07 16.24
C THR A 426 3.40 14.97 14.89
N SER A 427 2.75 15.43 13.82
CA SER A 427 3.38 15.47 12.49
C SER A 427 4.60 16.41 12.45
N GLU A 428 4.61 17.45 13.28
CA GLU A 428 5.81 18.30 13.45
C GLU A 428 6.99 17.54 14.00
N ASP A 429 6.76 16.66 15.00
CA ASP A 429 7.81 15.82 15.59
C ASP A 429 8.32 14.78 14.57
N ALA A 430 7.46 14.35 13.68
CA ALA A 430 7.79 13.36 12.65
C ALA A 430 8.50 13.97 11.43
N THR A 431 8.65 15.28 11.32
CA THR A 431 9.18 15.94 10.11
C THR A 431 10.70 15.81 10.01
N ASP A 432 11.44 16.08 11.06
CA ASP A 432 12.91 16.05 11.05
C ASP A 432 13.44 14.68 11.49
N LEU A 433 13.97 13.91 10.54
CA LEU A 433 14.57 12.60 10.80
C LEU A 433 15.75 12.69 11.77
N ASN A 434 16.51 13.79 11.78
CA ASN A 434 17.63 13.95 12.71
C ASN A 434 17.12 14.08 14.15
N GLU A 435 16.00 14.77 14.38
CA GLU A 435 15.38 14.85 15.72
C GLU A 435 14.87 13.49 16.20
N LEU A 436 14.46 12.61 15.26
CA LEU A 436 14.10 11.21 15.55
C LEU A 436 15.30 10.28 15.69
N GLY A 437 16.52 10.75 15.37
CA GLY A 437 17.73 9.93 15.34
C GLY A 437 17.75 8.88 14.25
N ILE A 438 17.09 9.13 13.10
CA ILE A 438 16.94 8.22 11.98
C ILE A 438 17.63 8.78 10.73
N ALA A 439 18.24 7.89 9.95
CA ALA A 439 18.71 8.17 8.60
C ALA A 439 18.41 6.99 7.68
N TYR A 440 18.42 7.24 6.39
CA TYR A 440 18.28 6.19 5.37
C TYR A 440 19.59 5.99 4.61
N GLY A 441 19.96 4.72 4.40
CA GLY A 441 21.01 4.33 3.49
C GLY A 441 20.61 4.52 2.02
N PRO A 442 21.54 4.24 1.08
CA PRO A 442 21.27 4.30 -0.36
C PRO A 442 20.10 3.36 -0.76
N GLY A 443 19.30 3.81 -1.74
CA GLY A 443 18.22 3.03 -2.32
C GLY A 443 17.81 3.61 -3.68
N SER A 444 16.92 2.90 -4.38
CA SER A 444 16.53 3.16 -5.77
C SER A 444 16.01 4.59 -5.99
N LEU A 445 15.09 5.07 -5.14
CA LEU A 445 14.52 6.42 -5.28
C LEU A 445 15.54 7.52 -4.96
N GLY A 446 16.40 7.30 -3.97
CA GLY A 446 17.43 8.28 -3.60
C GLY A 446 18.50 8.45 -4.68
N SER A 447 18.75 7.42 -5.49
CA SER A 447 19.69 7.47 -6.61
C SER A 447 19.22 8.37 -7.76
N LEU A 448 17.95 8.76 -7.77
CA LEU A 448 17.40 9.74 -8.72
C LEU A 448 17.90 11.17 -8.47
N ILE A 449 18.39 11.44 -7.26
CA ILE A 449 19.06 12.70 -6.93
C ILE A 449 20.55 12.53 -7.29
N PRO A 450 21.09 13.32 -8.22
CA PRO A 450 22.49 13.20 -8.61
C PRO A 450 23.44 13.30 -7.41
N GLN A 451 24.45 12.44 -7.39
CA GLN A 451 25.43 12.43 -6.32
C GLN A 451 26.14 13.78 -6.19
N GLY A 452 26.22 14.30 -4.97
CA GLY A 452 26.81 15.60 -4.68
C GLY A 452 25.92 16.81 -4.97
N LEU A 453 24.71 16.60 -5.51
CA LEU A 453 23.70 17.65 -5.62
C LEU A 453 23.01 17.84 -4.26
N ASP A 454 23.02 19.07 -3.78
CA ASP A 454 22.19 19.50 -2.65
C ASP A 454 20.93 20.18 -3.22
N PRO A 455 19.74 19.53 -3.18
CA PRO A 455 18.53 20.13 -3.73
C PRO A 455 18.20 21.48 -3.07
N ALA A 456 18.49 21.65 -1.76
CA ALA A 456 18.25 22.88 -1.01
C ALA A 456 19.06 24.07 -1.53
N ARG A 457 20.22 23.80 -2.15
CA ARG A 457 21.10 24.82 -2.75
C ARG A 457 21.00 24.88 -4.27
N SER A 458 20.28 23.96 -4.87
CA SER A 458 20.08 23.90 -6.32
C SER A 458 19.08 24.96 -6.76
N LYS A 459 19.34 25.57 -7.92
CA LYS A 459 18.35 26.41 -8.61
C LYS A 459 17.41 25.58 -9.49
N LYS A 460 17.66 24.27 -9.60
CA LYS A 460 16.83 23.35 -10.38
C LYS A 460 15.58 22.96 -9.60
N SER A 461 14.47 22.89 -10.29
CA SER A 461 13.24 22.32 -9.74
C SER A 461 13.39 20.79 -9.50
N PRO A 462 12.58 20.16 -8.65
CA PRO A 462 12.53 18.70 -8.49
C PRO A 462 12.40 17.96 -9.81
N PHE A 463 11.63 18.49 -10.76
CA PHE A 463 11.47 17.95 -12.10
C PHE A 463 12.79 17.94 -12.88
N GLU A 464 13.55 19.04 -12.87
CA GLU A 464 14.85 19.13 -13.54
C GLU A 464 15.93 18.28 -12.88
N ILE A 465 15.77 17.95 -11.60
CA ILE A 465 16.67 17.05 -10.87
C ILE A 465 16.44 15.61 -11.28
N ILE A 466 15.20 15.15 -11.30
CA ILE A 466 14.83 13.75 -11.56
C ILE A 466 14.81 13.41 -13.05
N SER A 467 14.38 14.34 -13.92
CA SER A 467 14.17 14.09 -15.35
C SER A 467 15.37 13.45 -16.09
N PRO A 468 16.64 13.83 -15.83
CA PRO A 468 17.78 13.19 -16.49
C PRO A 468 17.99 11.72 -16.10
N GLN A 469 17.43 11.27 -14.98
CA GLN A 469 17.62 9.93 -14.43
C GLN A 469 16.53 8.94 -14.86
N VAL A 470 15.44 9.43 -15.45
CA VAL A 470 14.33 8.59 -15.89
C VAL A 470 14.54 8.20 -17.35
N PRO A 471 14.60 6.90 -17.68
CA PRO A 471 14.93 6.42 -19.03
C PRO A 471 13.96 6.88 -20.13
N ASN A 472 12.75 7.30 -19.78
CA ASN A 472 11.77 7.82 -20.74
C ASN A 472 11.28 9.20 -20.29
N PRO A 473 11.85 10.30 -20.85
CA PRO A 473 11.42 11.65 -20.51
C PRO A 473 9.95 11.94 -20.87
N MET A 474 9.31 11.15 -21.71
CA MET A 474 7.89 11.32 -22.00
C MET A 474 7.00 11.08 -20.77
N THR A 475 7.43 10.28 -19.79
CA THR A 475 6.72 10.04 -18.55
C THR A 475 6.77 11.20 -17.56
N LEU A 476 7.77 12.07 -17.71
CA LEU A 476 7.91 13.30 -16.96
C LEU A 476 7.75 14.55 -17.85
N ALA A 477 7.53 14.38 -19.15
CA ALA A 477 7.47 15.48 -20.12
C ALA A 477 6.28 16.44 -19.91
N GLY A 478 5.29 16.06 -19.11
CA GLY A 478 4.30 16.99 -18.57
C GLY A 478 4.90 18.11 -17.70
N SER A 479 6.20 18.07 -17.42
CA SER A 479 6.90 19.02 -16.54
C SER A 479 7.79 20.02 -17.29
N ASN A 480 7.93 19.91 -18.60
CA ASN A 480 8.63 20.92 -19.39
C ASN A 480 7.59 21.91 -19.96
N PRO A 481 7.62 23.19 -19.56
CA PRO A 481 6.66 24.19 -20.05
C PRO A 481 6.75 24.40 -21.58
N ASN A 482 7.79 23.88 -22.24
CA ASN A 482 7.95 23.93 -23.69
C ASN A 482 7.52 22.64 -24.42
N VAL A 483 7.09 21.61 -23.69
CA VAL A 483 6.56 20.37 -24.27
C VAL A 483 5.07 20.35 -23.99
N ALA A 484 4.26 20.25 -25.03
CA ALA A 484 2.81 20.10 -24.89
C ALA A 484 2.50 18.97 -23.91
N ASN A 485 1.54 19.20 -23.00
CA ASN A 485 1.11 18.20 -22.03
C ASN A 485 0.89 16.85 -22.76
N PRO A 486 1.67 15.80 -22.48
CA PRO A 486 1.51 14.51 -23.13
C PRO A 486 0.14 13.89 -22.83
N PHE A 487 -0.51 14.34 -21.76
CA PHE A 487 -1.85 13.93 -21.36
C PHE A 487 -2.86 14.96 -21.87
N SER A 488 -3.26 14.79 -23.13
CA SER A 488 -4.22 15.70 -23.77
C SER A 488 -5.64 15.54 -23.22
N ARG A 489 -5.91 14.46 -22.51
CA ARG A 489 -7.21 14.14 -21.89
C ARG A 489 -7.01 13.34 -20.62
N THR A 490 -7.75 13.67 -19.58
CA THR A 490 -7.85 12.86 -18.36
C THR A 490 -9.28 12.38 -18.23
N LYS A 491 -9.48 11.08 -18.07
CA LYS A 491 -10.77 10.48 -17.74
C LYS A 491 -10.94 10.44 -16.23
N TRP A 492 -12.11 10.86 -15.79
CA TRP A 492 -12.53 10.82 -14.39
C TRP A 492 -13.64 9.78 -14.22
N VAL A 493 -13.31 8.70 -13.52
CA VAL A 493 -14.28 7.68 -13.09
C VAL A 493 -14.70 8.01 -11.67
N HIS A 494 -15.97 8.15 -11.43
CA HIS A 494 -16.52 8.55 -10.14
C HIS A 494 -17.88 7.89 -9.87
N ASN A 495 -18.49 8.25 -8.74
CA ASN A 495 -19.74 7.66 -8.29
C ASN A 495 -19.62 6.16 -7.95
N ILE A 496 -18.49 5.80 -7.33
CA ILE A 496 -18.24 4.46 -6.80
C ILE A 496 -18.17 4.58 -5.28
N SER A 497 -19.02 3.84 -4.57
CA SER A 497 -19.02 3.86 -3.12
C SER A 497 -18.36 2.61 -2.53
N ARG A 498 -17.46 2.81 -1.56
CA ARG A 498 -16.84 1.72 -0.77
C ARG A 498 -17.87 0.84 -0.07
N THR A 499 -19.06 1.36 0.23
CA THR A 499 -20.13 0.61 0.88
C THR A 499 -20.72 -0.51 0.02
N GLN A 500 -20.47 -0.47 -1.29
CA GLN A 500 -20.94 -1.48 -2.25
C GLN A 500 -20.04 -2.72 -2.26
N TYR A 501 -18.81 -2.61 -1.73
CA TYR A 501 -17.82 -3.68 -1.77
C TYR A 501 -17.35 -4.03 -0.36
N GLU A 502 -17.09 -5.32 -0.14
CA GLU A 502 -16.57 -5.82 1.13
C GLU A 502 -15.05 -5.96 1.03
N GLY A 503 -14.32 -5.20 1.84
CA GLY A 503 -12.85 -5.20 1.84
C GLY A 503 -12.24 -4.37 0.71
N SER A 504 -10.97 -4.59 0.46
CA SER A 504 -10.20 -3.89 -0.56
C SER A 504 -10.59 -4.33 -1.97
N PHE A 505 -10.46 -3.42 -2.95
CA PHE A 505 -10.81 -3.67 -4.34
C PHE A 505 -9.98 -2.80 -5.29
N VAL A 506 -10.02 -3.10 -6.58
CA VAL A 506 -9.40 -2.29 -7.62
C VAL A 506 -10.47 -1.75 -8.56
N VAL A 507 -10.45 -0.45 -8.82
CA VAL A 507 -11.24 0.19 -9.87
C VAL A 507 -10.42 0.16 -11.15
N LEU A 508 -11.00 -0.31 -12.24
CA LEU A 508 -10.36 -0.38 -13.55
C LEU A 508 -11.17 0.43 -14.56
N LEU A 509 -10.49 1.28 -15.31
CA LEU A 509 -11.03 1.88 -16.53
C LEU A 509 -10.52 1.09 -17.72
N CYS A 510 -11.44 0.56 -18.49
CA CYS A 510 -11.17 -0.14 -19.75
C CYS A 510 -11.75 0.65 -20.91
N ALA A 511 -11.18 0.47 -22.08
CA ALA A 511 -11.63 1.07 -23.32
C ALA A 511 -11.75 0.00 -24.40
N ARG A 512 -12.83 0.05 -25.19
CA ARG A 512 -12.96 -0.72 -26.41
C ARG A 512 -12.79 0.21 -27.59
N GLY A 513 -11.71 -0.01 -28.35
CA GLY A 513 -11.32 0.85 -29.45
C GLY A 513 -11.93 0.42 -30.80
N HIS A 514 -11.40 0.98 -31.86
CA HIS A 514 -11.85 0.79 -33.25
C HIS A 514 -11.84 -0.68 -33.73
N ASP A 515 -10.98 -1.51 -33.17
CA ASP A 515 -10.86 -2.94 -33.49
C ASP A 515 -11.78 -3.84 -32.64
N GLY A 516 -12.61 -3.24 -31.78
CA GLY A 516 -13.53 -3.93 -30.88
C GLY A 516 -12.85 -4.65 -29.71
N LYS A 517 -11.54 -4.60 -29.60
CA LYS A 517 -10.79 -5.22 -28.50
C LYS A 517 -10.81 -4.32 -27.27
N GLU A 518 -10.82 -4.96 -26.12
CA GLU A 518 -10.78 -4.29 -24.84
C GLU A 518 -9.34 -4.09 -24.37
N VAL A 519 -9.08 -2.93 -23.80
CA VAL A 519 -7.78 -2.55 -23.23
C VAL A 519 -8.03 -1.89 -21.88
N GLU A 520 -7.37 -2.34 -20.85
CA GLU A 520 -7.32 -1.63 -19.58
C GLU A 520 -6.36 -0.44 -19.71
N VAL A 521 -6.86 0.77 -19.43
CA VAL A 521 -6.09 2.02 -19.57
C VAL A 521 -5.75 2.67 -18.23
N GLY A 522 -6.40 2.24 -17.16
CA GLY A 522 -6.10 2.76 -15.83
C GLY A 522 -6.64 1.88 -14.71
N ARG A 523 -6.00 1.92 -13.56
CA ARG A 523 -6.45 1.26 -12.34
C ARG A 523 -6.09 2.06 -11.10
N GLU A 524 -6.91 1.92 -10.06
CA GLU A 524 -6.62 2.42 -8.73
C GLU A 524 -6.88 1.34 -7.69
N ALA A 525 -5.91 1.12 -6.83
CA ALA A 525 -5.98 0.19 -5.72
C ALA A 525 -6.62 0.87 -4.51
N ILE A 526 -7.75 0.35 -4.07
CA ILE A 526 -8.51 0.90 -2.96
C ILE A 526 -8.34 -0.02 -1.76
N LEU A 527 -7.51 0.42 -0.82
CA LEU A 527 -7.36 -0.26 0.45
C LEU A 527 -8.58 0.11 1.32
N SER A 528 -9.39 -0.87 1.64
CA SER A 528 -10.66 -0.67 2.34
C SER A 528 -10.87 -1.72 3.41
N ARG A 529 -11.75 -1.42 4.35
CA ARG A 529 -12.13 -2.34 5.41
C ARG A 529 -13.34 -3.17 5.00
N TRP A 530 -13.46 -4.34 5.60
CA TRP A 530 -14.62 -5.22 5.38
C TRP A 530 -15.92 -4.60 5.87
N ASN A 531 -15.88 -3.94 7.02
CA ASN A 531 -17.03 -3.21 7.56
C ASN A 531 -16.76 -1.70 7.52
N VAL A 532 -16.95 -1.11 6.36
CA VAL A 532 -16.79 0.33 6.14
C VAL A 532 -17.67 1.15 7.08
N LYS A 533 -18.88 0.67 7.42
CA LYS A 533 -19.83 1.37 8.30
C LYS A 533 -19.33 1.49 9.74
N ALA A 534 -18.48 0.57 10.18
CA ALA A 534 -17.90 0.59 11.51
C ALA A 534 -16.51 1.26 11.57
N CYS A 535 -16.00 1.77 10.46
CA CYS A 535 -14.71 2.43 10.39
C CYS A 535 -14.90 3.94 10.31
N ALA A 536 -14.56 4.66 11.36
CA ALA A 536 -14.70 6.11 11.42
C ALA A 536 -13.94 6.84 10.29
N ASN A 537 -12.71 6.42 10.01
CA ASN A 537 -11.92 6.99 8.93
C ASN A 537 -12.54 6.72 7.55
N CYS A 538 -13.06 5.50 7.32
CA CYS A 538 -13.72 5.15 6.07
C CYS A 538 -14.98 5.99 5.80
N GLN A 539 -15.71 6.38 6.86
CA GLN A 539 -16.91 7.22 6.73
C GLN A 539 -16.60 8.62 6.23
N SER A 540 -15.35 9.08 6.37
CA SER A 540 -14.91 10.38 5.84
C SER A 540 -14.67 10.33 4.33
N HIS A 541 -14.46 9.15 3.74
CA HIS A 541 -14.05 8.97 2.35
C HIS A 541 -14.79 7.79 1.69
N LEU A 542 -16.12 7.87 1.64
CA LEU A 542 -16.96 6.80 1.10
C LEU A 542 -16.85 6.67 -0.42
N ASN A 543 -16.75 7.80 -1.12
CA ASN A 543 -16.68 7.83 -2.57
C ASN A 543 -15.23 7.66 -3.05
N VAL A 544 -15.10 6.92 -4.11
CA VAL A 544 -13.83 6.61 -4.77
C VAL A 544 -13.82 7.26 -6.14
N ASP A 545 -12.75 7.96 -6.43
CA ASP A 545 -12.45 8.55 -7.73
C ASP A 545 -11.20 7.89 -8.33
N LEU A 546 -11.22 7.67 -9.65
CA LEU A 546 -10.06 7.26 -10.43
C LEU A 546 -9.83 8.29 -11.55
N TYR A 547 -8.66 8.86 -11.60
CA TYR A 547 -8.24 9.76 -12.68
C TYR A 547 -7.23 9.04 -13.57
N VAL A 548 -7.53 8.96 -14.86
CA VAL A 548 -6.71 8.27 -15.85
C VAL A 548 -6.25 9.25 -16.92
N PRO A 549 -4.99 9.70 -16.85
CA PRO A 549 -4.42 10.51 -17.91
C PRO A 549 -4.16 9.63 -19.14
N LEU A 550 -4.61 10.09 -20.29
CA LEU A 550 -4.44 9.40 -21.57
C LEU A 550 -3.41 10.14 -22.41
N ASP A 551 -2.36 9.43 -22.81
CA ASP A 551 -1.37 9.97 -23.74
C ASP A 551 -1.83 9.84 -25.22
N ALA A 552 -1.15 10.53 -26.11
CA ALA A 552 -1.48 10.55 -27.52
C ALA A 552 -1.37 9.14 -28.16
N ALA A 553 -0.42 8.33 -27.70
CA ALA A 553 -0.23 6.97 -28.21
C ALA A 553 -1.39 6.05 -27.82
N THR A 554 -1.85 6.13 -26.58
CA THR A 554 -3.03 5.40 -26.11
C THR A 554 -4.29 5.82 -26.87
N LEU A 555 -4.48 7.13 -27.09
CA LEU A 555 -5.63 7.64 -27.84
C LEU A 555 -5.58 7.18 -29.31
N GLU A 556 -4.42 7.27 -29.96
CA GLU A 556 -4.24 6.81 -31.35
C GLU A 556 -4.52 5.30 -31.49
N LEU A 557 -4.07 4.51 -30.52
CA LEU A 557 -4.34 3.08 -30.47
C LEU A 557 -5.85 2.79 -30.39
N LEU A 558 -6.56 3.53 -29.56
CA LEU A 558 -8.00 3.33 -29.33
C LEU A 558 -8.85 3.85 -30.49
N GLU A 559 -8.54 5.05 -30.98
CA GLU A 559 -9.29 5.72 -32.04
C GLU A 559 -9.00 5.11 -33.43
N GLY A 560 -7.81 4.53 -33.62
CA GLY A 560 -7.35 3.99 -34.90
C GLY A 560 -7.14 5.04 -35.99
N PRO A 561 -6.86 4.62 -37.21
CA PRO A 561 -6.68 5.53 -38.33
C PRO A 561 -7.98 6.26 -38.67
N ALA A 562 -7.89 7.51 -39.08
CA ALA A 562 -9.04 8.26 -39.54
C ALA A 562 -9.71 7.54 -40.73
N GLY A 563 -11.01 7.31 -40.64
CA GLY A 563 -11.78 6.69 -41.70
C GLY A 563 -11.89 7.59 -42.94
N SER A 564 -12.53 7.08 -44.02
CA SER A 564 -12.74 7.81 -45.28
C SER A 564 -13.47 9.15 -45.13
N THR A 565 -14.17 9.34 -44.01
CA THR A 565 -14.88 10.58 -43.65
C THR A 565 -14.03 11.55 -42.85
N GLY A 566 -12.76 11.21 -42.53
CA GLY A 566 -11.89 12.00 -41.66
C GLY A 566 -12.25 11.90 -40.16
N LYS A 567 -13.25 11.12 -39.78
CA LYS A 567 -13.63 10.87 -38.40
C LYS A 567 -12.90 9.65 -37.85
N ARG A 568 -12.38 9.77 -36.62
CA ARG A 568 -11.85 8.64 -35.85
C ARG A 568 -13.00 7.88 -35.17
N ALA A 569 -12.73 6.62 -34.81
CA ALA A 569 -13.71 5.79 -34.12
C ALA A 569 -14.03 6.36 -32.73
N GLU A 570 -15.26 6.18 -32.31
CA GLU A 570 -15.69 6.49 -30.94
C GLU A 570 -15.14 5.42 -29.98
N ILE A 571 -14.58 5.87 -28.86
CA ILE A 571 -14.06 4.98 -27.83
C ILE A 571 -15.18 4.61 -26.87
N HIS A 572 -15.37 3.33 -26.66
CA HIS A 572 -16.35 2.79 -25.73
C HIS A 572 -15.70 2.55 -24.36
N TRP A 573 -16.10 3.33 -23.37
CA TRP A 573 -15.55 3.23 -22.00
C TRP A 573 -16.29 2.17 -21.20
N LEU A 574 -15.55 1.43 -20.35
CA LEU A 574 -16.04 0.38 -19.49
C LEU A 574 -15.39 0.56 -18.11
N VAL A 575 -16.18 0.41 -17.06
CA VAL A 575 -15.67 0.39 -15.69
C VAL A 575 -15.80 -1.03 -15.15
N LYS A 576 -14.74 -1.53 -14.56
CA LYS A 576 -14.73 -2.83 -13.90
C LYS A 576 -14.23 -2.68 -12.47
N ILE A 577 -14.72 -3.54 -11.60
CA ILE A 577 -14.24 -3.67 -10.23
C ILE A 577 -13.66 -5.06 -10.04
N GLN A 578 -12.41 -5.12 -9.63
CA GLN A 578 -11.80 -6.35 -9.18
C GLN A 578 -11.90 -6.45 -7.66
N THR A 579 -12.63 -7.41 -7.20
CA THR A 579 -12.78 -7.73 -5.77
C THR A 579 -12.09 -9.07 -5.48
N HIS A 580 -12.01 -9.43 -4.20
CA HIS A 580 -11.47 -10.71 -3.78
C HIS A 580 -12.24 -11.93 -4.33
N ASP A 581 -13.48 -11.78 -4.80
CA ASP A 581 -14.27 -12.88 -5.38
C ASP A 581 -14.35 -12.84 -6.92
N GLY A 582 -13.70 -11.88 -7.59
CA GLY A 582 -13.58 -11.84 -9.04
C GLY A 582 -13.61 -10.45 -9.65
N LEU A 583 -13.67 -10.44 -10.97
CA LEU A 583 -13.78 -9.24 -11.80
C LEU A 583 -15.24 -9.05 -12.21
N HIS A 584 -15.76 -7.85 -11.98
CA HIS A 584 -17.15 -7.49 -12.22
C HIS A 584 -17.26 -6.29 -13.16
N ASP A 585 -18.04 -6.42 -14.22
CA ASP A 585 -18.39 -5.30 -15.08
C ASP A 585 -19.43 -4.42 -14.38
N LEU A 586 -19.21 -3.11 -14.37
CA LEU A 586 -20.18 -2.14 -13.88
C LEU A 586 -20.83 -1.43 -15.07
N PRO A 587 -22.18 -1.47 -15.18
CA PRO A 587 -22.87 -0.69 -16.19
C PRO A 587 -22.69 0.81 -15.91
N ILE A 588 -22.12 1.54 -16.87
CA ILE A 588 -21.95 2.99 -16.79
C ILE A 588 -23.32 3.65 -17.01
N SER A 589 -23.62 4.73 -16.27
CA SER A 589 -24.80 5.55 -16.52
C SER A 589 -24.65 6.29 -17.85
N ALA A 590 -25.64 6.15 -18.72
CA ALA A 590 -25.70 6.99 -19.93
C ALA A 590 -25.94 8.45 -19.52
N PRO A 591 -25.36 9.44 -20.22
CA PRO A 591 -25.67 10.84 -19.98
C PRO A 591 -27.19 11.07 -20.09
N GLY A 592 -27.84 11.53 -19.00
CA GLY A 592 -29.27 11.82 -18.97
C GLY A 592 -30.21 10.69 -18.51
N ASP A 593 -29.70 9.59 -17.98
CA ASP A 593 -30.54 8.48 -17.47
C ASP A 593 -30.98 8.69 -16.01
N ASP A 594 -31.82 9.69 -15.78
CA ASP A 594 -32.44 10.01 -14.46
C ASP A 594 -33.82 9.33 -14.31
N ARG A 595 -33.99 8.11 -14.82
CA ARG A 595 -35.27 7.40 -14.68
C ARG A 595 -35.47 6.91 -13.23
N GLY A 596 -36.50 7.47 -12.58
CA GLY A 596 -36.89 7.25 -11.20
C GLY A 596 -37.14 5.78 -10.83
N GLY A 597 -36.18 5.19 -10.21
CA GLY A 597 -36.19 4.01 -9.35
C GLY A 597 -35.18 4.30 -8.25
N GLU A 598 -35.21 3.60 -7.12
CA GLU A 598 -34.16 3.81 -6.10
C GLU A 598 -32.79 3.79 -6.78
N PRO A 599 -32.00 4.86 -6.67
CA PRO A 599 -30.80 4.99 -7.46
C PRO A 599 -29.75 3.99 -6.99
N VAL A 600 -29.59 2.92 -7.71
CA VAL A 600 -28.30 2.21 -7.71
C VAL A 600 -27.34 3.19 -8.36
N GLU A 601 -26.54 3.88 -7.55
CA GLU A 601 -25.52 4.80 -8.04
C GLU A 601 -24.58 4.00 -8.98
N ARG A 602 -24.63 4.35 -10.26
CA ARG A 602 -23.79 3.72 -11.28
C ARG A 602 -22.55 4.58 -11.51
N PRO A 603 -21.38 4.00 -11.79
CA PRO A 603 -20.20 4.76 -12.13
C PRO A 603 -20.45 5.66 -13.35
N LYS A 604 -19.77 6.78 -13.36
CA LYS A 604 -19.74 7.72 -14.47
C LYS A 604 -18.31 7.85 -14.98
N VAL A 605 -18.15 8.14 -16.25
CA VAL A 605 -16.85 8.40 -16.88
C VAL A 605 -16.95 9.70 -17.65
N ASP A 606 -16.33 10.72 -17.11
CA ASP A 606 -16.33 12.07 -17.68
C ASP A 606 -14.93 12.47 -18.18
N ASP A 607 -14.88 13.49 -19.05
CA ASP A 607 -13.63 14.20 -19.37
C ASP A 607 -13.40 15.28 -18.32
N LEU A 608 -12.17 15.37 -17.81
CA LEU A 608 -11.76 16.40 -16.88
C LEU A 608 -11.27 17.62 -17.62
#